data_e7ded53efe6a08f65399206f7b2dbc67
#
_entry.id   e7ded53efe6a08f65399206f7b2dbc67
#
_cell.length_a   1.000
_cell.length_b   1.000
_cell.length_c   1.000
_cell.angle_alpha   90.00
_cell.angle_beta   90.00
_cell.angle_gamma   90.00
#
_symmetry.space_group_name_H-M   'P 1'
#
loop_
_entity.id
_entity.type
_entity.pdbx_description
1 polymer ?
#
loop_
_entity_poly.entity_id
_entity_poly.type
_entity_poly.pdbx_seq_one_letter_code
_entity_poly.pdbx_strand_id
1 'polypeptide(L)'
;MALSAIATVTRHYGLCSPPSFSSSPLIHITRTRKLVTRMSSFKPNSPPPQNQPSTENNLTAPYGSWKSPITADIVSGSSKRFGGFAVDSVGHLFWLESRPTESGRAVIVKEPGKPGEDPVDLTPTDFAVRTLAQEYGGGDFYISGDSLIFSNYKDQRLYIQSISSTDSAPLPLTPDYGGQSVCYADGVFDSRFNRYVTVREDQRESGINAITTIVSVNLSNNNAQEPRLLVGGNDFYASPRIDPKGERMAWIEWGHPNMPWDRSELWVGYISNNGDVQKRICVAGGDPILVESPTEPRWSSQGELFFVTDRKSGFWNIYKWVESYNEVLPVYSLDAEFTRPLWIFGMKSYDFLEYHSQNTLIACSYRENGKSYLGVLDVTQGKISVLDIPFTDINNITSGVHSLYVEGSSAVHPSSIAKITLDDQRTKVIDFKIMWSSSSISEMYTSYYSWPELMKFPTDIPGQSAYAYFYPPTNPNYQASHGEKPPLLMRSHGGPTAEARGCLNLSVQYWTSRGWAYVDVNYGGSTGYGREYRERLLGKWGIVDVNDCCNCTKFLVDSGRVDGERLCITGSSAGGYTTLAALAFKDVFKAGASLYGGMRRHILRGRQSIS
;
A
#
# COMPACT_ATOMS: atom_id res chain seq x y z
N MET A 1 10.26 -19.76 -0.23
CA MET A 1 10.41 -20.56 1.04
C MET A 1 10.05 -19.78 2.30
N ALA A 2 10.11 -18.48 2.36
CA ALA A 2 9.72 -17.73 3.57
C ALA A 2 8.21 -17.52 3.70
N LEU A 3 7.46 -17.58 2.63
CA LEU A 3 6.04 -17.24 2.56
C LEU A 3 5.10 -18.42 2.88
N SER A 4 5.44 -19.65 2.48
CA SER A 4 4.58 -20.83 2.75
C SER A 4 4.59 -21.34 4.20
N ALA A 5 5.50 -20.85 5.05
CA ALA A 5 5.58 -21.25 6.46
C ALA A 5 4.59 -20.50 7.38
N ILE A 6 3.97 -19.42 6.92
CA ILE A 6 3.04 -18.61 7.72
C ILE A 6 1.60 -19.17 7.65
N ALA A 7 1.23 -19.80 6.54
CA ALA A 7 -0.12 -20.32 6.32
C ALA A 7 -0.48 -21.55 7.19
N THR A 8 0.49 -22.30 7.70
CA THR A 8 0.23 -23.56 8.43
C THR A 8 -0.10 -23.37 9.91
N VAL A 9 0.07 -22.19 10.47
CA VAL A 9 -0.19 -21.93 11.92
C VAL A 9 -1.63 -21.52 12.21
N THR A 10 -2.42 -21.16 11.22
CA THR A 10 -3.81 -20.69 11.41
C THR A 10 -4.86 -21.80 11.47
N ARG A 11 -4.49 -23.09 11.34
CA ARG A 11 -5.46 -24.21 11.25
C ARG A 11 -5.73 -24.98 12.54
N HIS A 12 -5.19 -24.59 13.69
CA HIS A 12 -5.42 -25.32 14.95
C HIS A 12 -5.78 -24.39 16.12
N TYR A 13 -6.94 -23.75 16.06
CA TYR A 13 -7.67 -23.38 17.26
C TYR A 13 -9.14 -23.69 17.04
N GLY A 14 -9.57 -24.74 17.77
CA GLY A 14 -10.93 -25.22 17.80
C GLY A 14 -11.88 -24.17 18.38
N LEU A 15 -13.07 -24.20 17.85
CA LEU A 15 -14.25 -23.47 18.26
C LEU A 15 -14.54 -23.66 19.75
N CYS A 16 -14.44 -22.60 20.54
CA CYS A 16 -15.16 -22.47 21.79
C CYS A 16 -16.29 -21.45 21.58
N SER A 17 -17.51 -21.89 21.69
CA SER A 17 -18.72 -21.08 21.63
C SER A 17 -18.78 -20.12 22.82
N PRO A 18 -19.16 -18.85 22.64
CA PRO A 18 -19.44 -17.96 23.78
C PRO A 18 -20.87 -18.15 24.30
N PRO A 19 -21.12 -17.90 25.59
CA PRO A 19 -22.43 -17.98 26.18
C PRO A 19 -23.32 -16.80 25.77
N SER A 20 -24.58 -17.08 25.64
CA SER A 20 -25.69 -16.17 25.38
C SER A 20 -25.82 -15.08 26.44
N PHE A 21 -25.82 -13.80 26.04
CA PHE A 21 -26.31 -12.70 26.88
C PHE A 21 -27.53 -12.03 26.26
N SER A 22 -28.50 -11.80 27.16
CA SER A 22 -29.85 -11.32 26.95
C SER A 22 -29.91 -9.85 26.50
N SER A 23 -30.93 -9.55 25.73
CA SER A 23 -31.40 -8.27 25.21
C SER A 23 -31.64 -7.18 26.25
N SER A 24 -31.22 -5.94 25.93
CA SER A 24 -31.88 -4.69 26.36
C SER A 24 -31.38 -3.49 25.56
N PRO A 25 -32.04 -2.29 25.55
CA PRO A 25 -32.88 -1.86 24.44
C PRO A 25 -32.28 -0.78 23.55
N LEU A 26 -32.85 -0.66 22.35
CA LEU A 26 -32.60 0.36 21.33
C LEU A 26 -32.65 1.80 21.88
N ILE A 27 -31.54 2.52 21.71
CA ILE A 27 -31.52 3.98 21.80
C ILE A 27 -31.61 4.54 20.38
N HIS A 28 -32.71 5.24 20.11
CA HIS A 28 -32.87 6.04 18.90
C HIS A 28 -31.84 7.19 18.91
N ILE A 29 -30.92 7.17 17.95
CA ILE A 29 -30.07 8.32 17.65
C ILE A 29 -30.67 9.09 16.49
N THR A 30 -31.12 10.28 16.79
CA THR A 30 -31.67 11.27 15.85
C THR A 30 -30.60 11.70 14.83
N ARG A 31 -30.99 11.71 13.56
CA ARG A 31 -30.20 12.21 12.42
C ARG A 31 -29.72 13.62 12.65
N THR A 32 -28.42 13.84 12.69
CA THR A 32 -27.82 15.15 12.55
C THR A 32 -27.45 15.42 11.09
N ARG A 33 -27.92 16.55 10.58
CA ARG A 33 -27.67 17.06 9.23
C ARG A 33 -26.17 17.25 9.00
N LYS A 34 -25.64 16.66 7.91
CA LYS A 34 -24.29 16.95 7.40
C LYS A 34 -24.21 18.42 6.97
N LEU A 35 -23.36 19.19 7.63
CA LEU A 35 -22.88 20.47 7.12
C LEU A 35 -21.82 20.18 6.05
N VAL A 36 -22.10 20.62 4.83
CA VAL A 36 -21.09 20.71 3.77
C VAL A 36 -20.29 21.95 4.07
N THR A 37 -19.14 21.80 4.71
CA THR A 37 -18.22 22.92 4.96
C THR A 37 -17.35 23.11 3.71
N ARG A 38 -17.57 24.20 2.99
CA ARG A 38 -16.59 24.72 2.02
C ARG A 38 -15.33 25.09 2.80
N MET A 39 -14.26 24.34 2.59
CA MET A 39 -12.94 24.71 3.10
C MET A 39 -12.40 25.90 2.32
N SER A 40 -12.38 27.07 2.94
CA SER A 40 -11.64 28.23 2.47
C SER A 40 -10.14 28.00 2.68
N SER A 41 -9.37 28.20 1.62
CA SER A 41 -7.91 28.38 1.51
C SER A 41 -7.06 27.95 2.73
N PHE A 42 -6.68 26.68 2.76
CA PHE A 42 -5.58 26.22 3.61
C PHE A 42 -4.25 26.54 2.91
N LYS A 43 -3.35 27.23 3.61
CA LYS A 43 -1.93 27.33 3.24
C LYS A 43 -1.23 26.06 3.75
N PRO A 44 -0.77 25.15 2.89
CA PRO A 44 0.03 24.00 3.31
C PRO A 44 1.50 24.43 3.38
N ASN A 45 2.22 24.01 4.37
CA ASN A 45 3.66 24.14 4.62
C ASN A 45 4.13 25.14 5.70
N SER A 46 3.31 25.41 6.68
CA SER A 46 3.86 25.84 7.97
C SER A 46 3.72 24.66 8.95
N PRO A 47 4.75 24.29 9.72
CA PRO A 47 4.50 23.51 10.92
C PRO A 47 3.40 24.25 11.70
N PRO A 48 2.50 23.52 12.38
CA PRO A 48 1.52 24.20 13.23
C PRO A 48 2.28 25.19 14.11
N PRO A 49 1.71 26.35 14.44
CA PRO A 49 2.34 27.27 15.36
C PRO A 49 2.76 26.42 16.56
N GLN A 50 4.06 26.46 16.89
CA GLN A 50 4.56 25.85 18.13
C GLN A 50 3.59 26.29 19.20
N ASN A 51 2.97 25.34 19.88
CA ASN A 51 1.97 25.55 20.90
C ASN A 51 2.33 26.79 21.70
N GLN A 52 1.63 27.91 21.47
CA GLN A 52 1.54 28.91 22.50
C GLN A 52 0.90 28.21 23.69
N PRO A 53 1.47 28.28 24.88
CA PRO A 53 0.88 27.67 26.05
C PRO A 53 -0.54 28.22 26.16
N SER A 54 -1.54 27.37 25.98
CA SER A 54 -2.90 27.65 26.40
C SER A 54 -2.81 27.81 27.91
N THR A 55 -2.79 29.03 28.35
CA THR A 55 -2.88 29.40 29.75
C THR A 55 -4.16 28.81 30.32
N GLU A 56 -4.00 28.17 31.48
CA GLU A 56 -5.04 27.81 32.45
C GLU A 56 -5.72 26.46 32.28
N ASN A 57 -5.30 25.51 33.14
CA ASN A 57 -5.96 24.31 33.62
C ASN A 57 -5.54 22.94 33.07
N ASN A 58 -4.37 22.77 32.51
CA ASN A 58 -3.87 21.40 32.27
C ASN A 58 -3.56 20.73 33.61
N LEU A 59 -4.13 19.54 33.81
CA LEU A 59 -3.85 18.72 34.98
C LEU A 59 -2.40 18.21 34.91
N THR A 60 -1.62 18.52 35.95
CA THR A 60 -0.27 17.97 36.07
C THR A 60 -0.36 16.52 36.56
N ALA A 61 0.10 15.57 35.72
CA ALA A 61 0.13 14.16 36.03
C ALA A 61 1.34 13.46 35.39
N PRO A 62 1.89 12.41 36.00
CA PRO A 62 3.03 11.69 35.46
C PRO A 62 2.78 11.18 34.04
N TYR A 63 3.82 11.20 33.21
CA TYR A 63 3.78 10.56 31.89
C TYR A 63 3.37 9.10 31.98
N GLY A 64 2.52 8.63 31.05
CA GLY A 64 1.97 7.28 31.03
C GLY A 64 0.67 7.11 31.82
N SER A 65 0.24 8.10 32.61
CA SER A 65 -0.97 8.07 33.45
C SER A 65 -2.14 8.91 32.90
N TRP A 66 -1.97 9.60 31.78
CA TRP A 66 -2.97 10.52 31.24
C TRP A 66 -4.20 9.80 30.72
N LYS A 67 -5.38 10.35 30.98
CA LYS A 67 -6.64 9.83 30.43
C LYS A 67 -6.81 10.32 28.99
N SER A 68 -7.33 9.44 28.13
CA SER A 68 -7.59 9.75 26.73
C SER A 68 -8.92 9.16 26.27
N PRO A 69 -9.69 9.88 25.44
CA PRO A 69 -10.91 9.39 24.84
C PRO A 69 -10.65 8.38 23.69
N ILE A 70 -9.42 8.27 23.19
CA ILE A 70 -9.05 7.28 22.18
C ILE A 70 -8.94 5.92 22.85
N THR A 71 -10.02 5.13 22.83
CA THR A 71 -10.07 3.81 23.47
C THR A 71 -9.52 2.69 22.59
N ALA A 72 -9.27 1.52 23.18
CA ALA A 72 -8.85 0.34 22.43
C ALA A 72 -9.92 -0.11 21.40
N ASP A 73 -11.21 0.03 21.75
CA ASP A 73 -12.32 -0.28 20.83
C ASP A 73 -12.33 0.63 19.60
N ILE A 74 -12.04 1.92 19.78
CA ILE A 74 -11.90 2.86 18.66
C ILE A 74 -10.73 2.44 17.78
N VAL A 75 -9.58 2.09 18.37
CA VAL A 75 -8.39 1.67 17.61
C VAL A 75 -8.65 0.39 16.82
N SER A 76 -9.37 -0.59 17.40
CA SER A 76 -9.59 -1.91 16.77
C SER A 76 -10.76 -1.95 15.80
N GLY A 77 -11.77 -1.10 15.96
CA GLY A 77 -13.07 -1.24 15.29
C GLY A 77 -13.38 -0.16 14.23
N SER A 78 -12.60 0.92 14.14
CA SER A 78 -13.07 2.13 13.47
C SER A 78 -12.61 2.33 12.03
N SER A 79 -11.63 1.60 11.55
CA SER A 79 -11.01 1.90 10.24
C SER A 79 -11.27 0.81 9.20
N LYS A 80 -11.96 1.19 8.13
CA LYS A 80 -12.00 0.42 6.90
C LYS A 80 -10.62 0.45 6.23
N ARG A 81 -10.31 -0.55 5.42
CA ARG A 81 -9.09 -0.55 4.60
C ARG A 81 -9.48 -0.55 3.13
N PHE A 82 -8.81 0.27 2.35
CA PHE A 82 -8.97 0.26 0.90
C PHE A 82 -8.08 -0.82 0.27
N GLY A 83 -8.65 -1.53 -0.73
CA GLY A 83 -7.96 -2.54 -1.55
C GLY A 83 -7.73 -2.04 -2.98
N GLY A 84 -7.82 -0.74 -3.21
CA GLY A 84 -7.71 -0.10 -4.51
C GLY A 84 -9.03 0.52 -4.97
N PHE A 85 -8.95 1.27 -6.07
CA PHE A 85 -10.11 1.93 -6.67
C PHE A 85 -9.99 2.00 -8.20
N ALA A 86 -11.12 2.20 -8.87
CA ALA A 86 -11.22 2.38 -10.30
C ALA A 86 -12.21 3.51 -10.63
N VAL A 87 -12.06 4.06 -11.83
CA VAL A 87 -12.98 5.07 -12.39
C VAL A 87 -13.43 4.57 -13.75
N ASP A 88 -14.73 4.58 -14.02
CA ASP A 88 -15.25 4.20 -15.32
C ASP A 88 -15.09 5.32 -16.38
N SER A 89 -15.44 5.02 -17.63
CA SER A 89 -15.32 5.95 -18.76
C SER A 89 -16.19 7.20 -18.68
N VAL A 90 -17.19 7.21 -17.78
CA VAL A 90 -18.06 8.38 -17.54
C VAL A 90 -17.70 9.13 -16.26
N GLY A 91 -16.70 8.64 -15.51
CA GLY A 91 -16.15 9.31 -14.34
C GLY A 91 -16.74 8.88 -13.01
N HIS A 92 -17.47 7.75 -12.92
CA HIS A 92 -17.93 7.21 -11.64
C HIS A 92 -16.78 6.52 -10.91
N LEU A 93 -16.71 6.75 -9.59
CA LEU A 93 -15.74 6.15 -8.71
C LEU A 93 -16.24 4.84 -8.12
N PHE A 94 -15.40 3.82 -8.16
CA PHE A 94 -15.57 2.52 -7.50
C PHE A 94 -14.36 2.25 -6.60
N TRP A 95 -14.59 1.66 -5.43
CA TRP A 95 -13.48 1.28 -4.54
C TRP A 95 -13.75 -0.04 -3.84
N LEU A 96 -12.69 -0.73 -3.51
CA LEU A 96 -12.71 -1.91 -2.67
C LEU A 96 -12.45 -1.50 -1.22
N GLU A 97 -13.37 -1.83 -0.29
CA GLU A 97 -13.16 -1.60 1.14
C GLU A 97 -13.37 -2.88 1.95
N SER A 98 -12.49 -3.15 2.90
CA SER A 98 -12.71 -4.20 3.90
C SER A 98 -13.41 -3.63 5.13
N ARG A 99 -14.38 -4.38 5.66
CA ARG A 99 -15.26 -3.95 6.75
C ARG A 99 -15.02 -4.77 8.01
N PRO A 100 -14.40 -4.22 9.06
CA PRO A 100 -14.18 -4.94 10.32
C PRO A 100 -15.47 -5.46 10.96
N THR A 101 -16.57 -4.71 10.85
CA THR A 101 -17.89 -5.08 11.38
C THR A 101 -18.56 -6.24 10.64
N GLU A 102 -18.06 -6.60 9.46
CA GLU A 102 -18.50 -7.73 8.64
C GLU A 102 -17.44 -8.85 8.61
N SER A 103 -16.75 -9.07 9.72
CA SER A 103 -15.65 -10.05 9.83
C SER A 103 -14.52 -9.85 8.81
N GLY A 104 -14.29 -8.60 8.42
CA GLY A 104 -13.25 -8.25 7.44
C GLY A 104 -13.64 -8.49 5.99
N ARG A 105 -14.92 -8.73 5.67
CA ARG A 105 -15.40 -8.87 4.29
C ARG A 105 -15.01 -7.66 3.45
N ALA A 106 -14.43 -7.88 2.30
CA ALA A 106 -14.09 -6.84 1.34
C ALA A 106 -15.17 -6.74 0.25
N VAL A 107 -15.62 -5.51 -0.01
CA VAL A 107 -16.79 -5.18 -0.83
C VAL A 107 -16.41 -4.13 -1.86
N ILE A 108 -16.86 -4.30 -3.10
CA ILE A 108 -16.77 -3.24 -4.11
C ILE A 108 -17.96 -2.33 -3.95
N VAL A 109 -17.66 -1.06 -3.80
CA VAL A 109 -18.62 0.01 -3.55
C VAL A 109 -18.58 1.00 -4.71
N LYS A 110 -19.73 1.45 -5.15
CA LYS A 110 -19.91 2.51 -6.14
C LYS A 110 -20.28 3.83 -5.43
N GLU A 111 -19.74 4.94 -5.92
CA GLU A 111 -20.12 6.26 -5.42
C GLU A 111 -21.62 6.52 -5.55
N PRO A 112 -22.20 7.38 -4.69
CA PRO A 112 -23.61 7.74 -4.76
C PRO A 112 -23.97 8.38 -6.10
N GLY A 113 -25.17 8.05 -6.62
CA GLY A 113 -25.70 8.67 -7.85
C GLY A 113 -25.98 10.16 -7.70
N LYS A 114 -26.33 10.62 -6.47
CA LYS A 114 -26.60 12.02 -6.15
C LYS A 114 -25.93 12.45 -4.84
N PRO A 115 -25.59 13.72 -4.70
CA PRO A 115 -25.06 14.25 -3.44
C PRO A 115 -26.02 14.00 -2.27
N GLY A 116 -25.52 13.36 -1.21
CA GLY A 116 -26.28 13.07 0.01
C GLY A 116 -26.93 11.70 0.08
N GLU A 117 -26.88 10.91 -0.99
CA GLU A 117 -27.20 9.49 -0.97
C GLU A 117 -26.04 8.68 -0.38
N ASP A 118 -26.29 7.47 0.07
CA ASP A 118 -25.24 6.54 0.53
C ASP A 118 -24.61 5.82 -0.68
N PRO A 119 -23.32 5.44 -0.60
CA PRO A 119 -22.69 4.59 -1.59
C PRO A 119 -23.37 3.23 -1.71
N VAL A 120 -23.29 2.63 -2.89
CA VAL A 120 -23.97 1.37 -3.22
C VAL A 120 -22.98 0.21 -3.23
N ASP A 121 -23.28 -0.84 -2.45
CA ASP A 121 -22.55 -2.10 -2.51
C ASP A 121 -22.87 -2.82 -3.82
N LEU A 122 -21.85 -3.10 -4.63
CA LEU A 122 -22.02 -3.86 -5.87
C LEU A 122 -21.95 -5.37 -5.63
N THR A 123 -21.04 -5.82 -4.78
CA THR A 123 -20.89 -7.25 -4.52
C THR A 123 -21.91 -7.73 -3.48
N PRO A 124 -22.66 -8.82 -3.79
CA PRO A 124 -23.63 -9.39 -2.86
C PRO A 124 -22.97 -9.87 -1.55
N THR A 125 -23.80 -10.04 -0.51
CA THR A 125 -23.34 -10.40 0.84
C THR A 125 -22.62 -11.74 0.94
N ASP A 126 -22.92 -12.68 0.03
CA ASP A 126 -22.29 -14.01 -0.02
C ASP A 126 -20.89 -14.00 -0.67
N PHE A 127 -20.48 -12.86 -1.22
CA PHE A 127 -19.20 -12.65 -1.87
C PHE A 127 -18.31 -11.73 -1.05
N ALA A 128 -17.01 -12.02 -1.09
CA ALA A 128 -15.96 -11.16 -0.56
C ALA A 128 -14.85 -11.04 -1.62
N VAL A 129 -14.52 -9.82 -1.99
CA VAL A 129 -13.56 -9.54 -3.07
C VAL A 129 -12.15 -9.53 -2.51
N ARG A 130 -11.40 -10.58 -2.76
CA ARG A 130 -10.00 -10.71 -2.34
C ARG A 130 -9.34 -11.88 -3.04
N THR A 131 -8.14 -11.68 -3.57
CA THR A 131 -7.26 -12.77 -4.00
C THR A 131 -6.24 -13.12 -2.93
N LEU A 132 -5.79 -14.38 -2.93
CA LEU A 132 -4.70 -14.89 -2.10
C LEU A 132 -3.41 -15.08 -2.90
N ALA A 133 -3.38 -14.67 -4.16
CA ALA A 133 -2.19 -14.76 -4.98
C ALA A 133 -1.00 -14.05 -4.30
N GLN A 134 0.16 -14.70 -4.26
CA GLN A 134 1.36 -14.28 -3.53
C GLN A 134 1.09 -13.92 -2.05
N GLU A 135 0.12 -14.59 -1.41
CA GLU A 135 -0.32 -14.44 -0.02
C GLU A 135 -0.92 -13.06 0.34
N TYR A 136 -0.42 -11.99 -0.24
CA TYR A 136 -0.85 -10.61 0.07
C TYR A 136 -1.95 -10.09 -0.83
N GLY A 137 -2.16 -10.70 -2.01
CA GLY A 137 -3.22 -10.33 -2.95
C GLY A 137 -3.00 -8.98 -3.62
N GLY A 138 -4.09 -8.25 -3.81
CA GLY A 138 -4.15 -7.00 -4.57
C GLY A 138 -4.49 -7.22 -6.04
N GLY A 139 -4.91 -6.16 -6.76
CA GLY A 139 -5.41 -6.34 -8.11
C GLY A 139 -6.64 -7.24 -8.18
N ASP A 140 -7.47 -7.18 -7.15
CA ASP A 140 -8.57 -8.10 -6.87
C ASP A 140 -9.74 -7.94 -7.82
N PHE A 141 -9.85 -6.79 -8.49
CA PHE A 141 -10.96 -6.47 -9.38
C PHE A 141 -10.55 -5.58 -10.56
N TYR A 142 -11.37 -5.60 -11.59
CA TYR A 142 -11.23 -4.77 -12.79
C TYR A 142 -12.60 -4.34 -13.30
N ILE A 143 -12.69 -3.10 -13.79
CA ILE A 143 -13.92 -2.53 -14.38
C ILE A 143 -13.67 -2.18 -15.84
N SER A 144 -14.56 -2.61 -16.73
CA SER A 144 -14.55 -2.26 -18.14
C SER A 144 -15.99 -2.18 -18.67
N GLY A 145 -16.40 -1.01 -19.15
CA GLY A 145 -17.79 -0.76 -19.55
C GLY A 145 -18.75 -1.06 -18.41
N ASP A 146 -19.75 -1.91 -18.66
CA ASP A 146 -20.72 -2.38 -17.65
C ASP A 146 -20.24 -3.61 -16.87
N SER A 147 -19.03 -4.08 -17.09
CA SER A 147 -18.54 -5.32 -16.49
C SER A 147 -17.60 -5.05 -15.32
N LEU A 148 -17.90 -5.67 -14.19
CA LEU A 148 -17.04 -5.84 -13.02
C LEU A 148 -16.52 -7.28 -13.01
N ILE A 149 -15.21 -7.47 -13.08
CA ILE A 149 -14.55 -8.77 -12.91
C ILE A 149 -13.80 -8.75 -11.59
N PHE A 150 -13.93 -9.79 -10.77
CA PHE A 150 -13.29 -9.86 -9.47
C PHE A 150 -12.95 -11.28 -9.02
N SER A 151 -11.97 -11.40 -8.14
CA SER A 151 -11.61 -12.64 -7.44
C SER A 151 -12.42 -12.76 -6.16
N ASN A 152 -13.14 -13.88 -5.99
CA ASN A 152 -13.91 -14.14 -4.77
C ASN A 152 -13.04 -14.86 -3.73
N TYR A 153 -13.02 -14.36 -2.50
CA TYR A 153 -12.17 -14.90 -1.41
C TYR A 153 -12.43 -16.36 -1.08
N LYS A 154 -13.69 -16.78 -1.12
CA LYS A 154 -14.12 -18.10 -0.63
C LYS A 154 -13.54 -19.25 -1.45
N ASP A 155 -13.52 -19.10 -2.77
CA ASP A 155 -13.15 -20.14 -3.73
C ASP A 155 -12.02 -19.74 -4.69
N GLN A 156 -11.56 -18.49 -4.59
CA GLN A 156 -10.51 -17.87 -5.42
C GLN A 156 -10.81 -17.88 -6.94
N ARG A 157 -12.07 -18.12 -7.32
CA ARG A 157 -12.51 -18.06 -8.71
C ARG A 157 -12.68 -16.61 -9.17
N LEU A 158 -12.53 -16.40 -10.47
CA LEU A 158 -12.96 -15.16 -11.11
C LEU A 158 -14.46 -15.18 -11.37
N TYR A 159 -15.09 -14.05 -11.11
CA TYR A 159 -16.51 -13.79 -11.37
C TYR A 159 -16.67 -12.53 -12.21
N ILE A 160 -17.74 -12.50 -13.01
CA ILE A 160 -18.20 -11.30 -13.75
C ILE A 160 -19.58 -10.92 -13.31
N GLN A 161 -19.82 -9.62 -13.18
CA GLN A 161 -21.10 -9.01 -12.78
C GLN A 161 -21.32 -7.72 -13.56
N SER A 162 -22.59 -7.40 -13.87
CA SER A 162 -22.98 -6.07 -14.38
C SER A 162 -22.89 -5.03 -13.26
N ILE A 163 -22.39 -3.82 -13.56
CA ILE A 163 -22.39 -2.66 -12.64
C ILE A 163 -23.71 -1.89 -12.68
N SER A 164 -24.47 -1.98 -13.76
CA SER A 164 -25.77 -1.30 -13.90
C SER A 164 -26.93 -2.11 -13.32
N SER A 165 -26.80 -3.42 -13.19
CA SER A 165 -27.81 -4.33 -12.64
C SER A 165 -27.29 -5.03 -11.39
N THR A 166 -27.59 -4.45 -10.23
CA THR A 166 -27.21 -5.02 -8.92
C THR A 166 -28.00 -6.28 -8.56
N ASP A 167 -29.10 -6.56 -9.23
CA ASP A 167 -29.99 -7.71 -8.97
C ASP A 167 -29.50 -9.01 -9.64
N SER A 168 -28.53 -8.91 -10.55
CA SER A 168 -27.94 -10.09 -11.20
C SER A 168 -26.83 -10.70 -10.35
N ALA A 169 -26.93 -12.00 -10.08
CA ALA A 169 -25.88 -12.73 -9.36
C ALA A 169 -24.57 -12.75 -10.17
N PRO A 170 -23.40 -12.63 -9.51
CA PRO A 170 -22.11 -12.80 -10.18
C PRO A 170 -22.00 -14.18 -10.84
N LEU A 171 -21.54 -14.22 -12.08
CA LEU A 171 -21.33 -15.45 -12.86
C LEU A 171 -19.87 -15.89 -12.79
N PRO A 172 -19.56 -17.17 -12.51
CA PRO A 172 -18.21 -17.66 -12.45
C PRO A 172 -17.60 -17.76 -13.87
N LEU A 173 -16.39 -17.22 -14.02
CA LEU A 173 -15.61 -17.28 -15.27
C LEU A 173 -14.62 -18.45 -15.32
N THR A 174 -14.19 -18.94 -14.15
CA THR A 174 -13.20 -20.02 -14.04
C THR A 174 -13.79 -21.24 -13.36
N PRO A 175 -13.24 -22.45 -13.59
CA PRO A 175 -13.73 -23.69 -12.98
C PRO A 175 -13.68 -23.65 -11.44
N ASP A 176 -14.46 -24.50 -10.82
CA ASP A 176 -14.34 -24.80 -9.39
C ASP A 176 -13.31 -25.91 -9.20
N TYR A 177 -12.19 -25.57 -8.57
CA TYR A 177 -11.10 -26.52 -8.29
C TYR A 177 -11.19 -27.15 -6.89
N GLY A 178 -12.33 -26.97 -6.20
CA GLY A 178 -12.57 -27.57 -4.90
C GLY A 178 -11.88 -26.83 -3.74
N GLY A 179 -11.72 -25.49 -3.84
CA GLY A 179 -11.15 -24.66 -2.78
C GLY A 179 -10.26 -23.51 -3.29
N GLN A 180 -9.32 -23.09 -2.45
CA GLN A 180 -8.48 -21.91 -2.70
C GLN A 180 -7.12 -22.25 -3.36
N SER A 181 -7.04 -23.37 -4.10
CA SER A 181 -5.77 -23.88 -4.66
C SER A 181 -5.34 -23.16 -5.94
N VAL A 182 -6.24 -22.42 -6.58
CA VAL A 182 -5.92 -21.62 -7.79
C VAL A 182 -6.41 -20.20 -7.59
N CYS A 183 -5.49 -19.24 -7.63
CA CYS A 183 -5.75 -17.83 -7.40
C CYS A 183 -5.52 -17.02 -8.67
N TYR A 184 -6.22 -15.89 -8.79
CA TYR A 184 -6.09 -14.97 -9.93
C TYR A 184 -5.93 -13.54 -9.41
N ALA A 185 -5.07 -12.75 -10.08
CA ALA A 185 -4.79 -11.36 -9.68
C ALA A 185 -4.39 -10.48 -10.87
N ASP A 186 -4.52 -9.15 -10.66
CA ASP A 186 -3.93 -8.08 -11.49
C ASP A 186 -4.24 -8.21 -12.99
N GLY A 187 -5.50 -8.46 -13.31
CA GLY A 187 -5.90 -8.68 -14.68
C GLY A 187 -6.28 -7.41 -15.44
N VAL A 188 -6.34 -7.54 -16.76
CA VAL A 188 -6.70 -6.48 -17.71
C VAL A 188 -7.60 -7.03 -18.80
N PHE A 189 -8.50 -6.19 -19.30
CA PHE A 189 -9.35 -6.51 -20.43
C PHE A 189 -8.59 -6.35 -21.76
N ASP A 190 -8.67 -7.38 -22.60
CA ASP A 190 -8.19 -7.36 -23.99
C ASP A 190 -9.40 -7.31 -24.93
N SER A 191 -9.69 -6.11 -25.44
CA SER A 191 -10.85 -5.84 -26.30
C SER A 191 -10.75 -6.51 -27.67
N ARG A 192 -9.53 -6.72 -28.19
CA ARG A 192 -9.31 -7.35 -29.51
C ARG A 192 -9.83 -8.78 -29.55
N PHE A 193 -9.69 -9.51 -28.45
CA PHE A 193 -10.08 -10.92 -28.36
C PHE A 193 -11.24 -11.17 -27.39
N ASN A 194 -11.84 -10.11 -26.83
CA ASN A 194 -12.88 -10.18 -25.82
C ASN A 194 -12.53 -11.17 -24.69
N ARG A 195 -11.39 -10.95 -24.05
CA ARG A 195 -10.86 -11.82 -23.00
C ARG A 195 -10.31 -11.01 -21.83
N TYR A 196 -10.24 -11.65 -20.67
CA TYR A 196 -9.56 -11.12 -19.48
C TYR A 196 -8.20 -11.80 -19.34
N VAL A 197 -7.12 -11.03 -19.34
CA VAL A 197 -5.74 -11.50 -19.16
C VAL A 197 -5.31 -11.24 -17.74
N THR A 198 -4.83 -12.26 -17.03
CA THR A 198 -4.56 -12.18 -15.59
C THR A 198 -3.39 -13.08 -15.17
N VAL A 199 -2.79 -12.77 -14.03
CA VAL A 199 -1.87 -13.68 -13.34
C VAL A 199 -2.68 -14.82 -12.73
N ARG A 200 -2.22 -16.07 -12.89
CA ARG A 200 -2.73 -17.27 -12.24
C ARG A 200 -1.64 -17.89 -11.39
N GLU A 201 -1.95 -18.18 -10.15
CA GLU A 201 -1.15 -18.97 -9.22
C GLU A 201 -1.86 -20.30 -8.95
N ASP A 202 -1.22 -21.43 -9.26
CA ASP A 202 -1.78 -22.77 -9.18
C ASP A 202 -0.96 -23.63 -8.21
N GLN A 203 -1.59 -24.07 -7.13
CA GLN A 203 -0.96 -24.88 -6.07
C GLN A 203 -1.33 -26.37 -6.17
N ARG A 204 -2.14 -26.79 -7.16
CA ARG A 204 -2.69 -28.16 -7.22
C ARG A 204 -1.63 -29.24 -7.45
N GLU A 205 -0.60 -28.93 -8.23
CA GLU A 205 0.45 -29.88 -8.63
C GLU A 205 1.79 -29.61 -7.94
N SER A 206 1.89 -28.55 -7.15
CA SER A 206 3.16 -28.11 -6.57
C SER A 206 3.34 -28.61 -5.14
N GLY A 207 4.51 -29.19 -4.85
CA GLY A 207 4.81 -29.68 -3.50
C GLY A 207 5.18 -28.54 -2.52
N ILE A 208 5.79 -27.45 -2.98
CA ILE A 208 6.32 -26.38 -2.13
C ILE A 208 6.00 -24.98 -2.68
N ASN A 209 6.11 -24.76 -3.99
CA ASN A 209 5.89 -23.48 -4.64
C ASN A 209 4.74 -23.59 -5.64
N ALA A 210 3.86 -22.60 -5.68
CA ALA A 210 2.83 -22.50 -6.69
C ALA A 210 3.44 -22.33 -8.10
N ILE A 211 2.75 -22.83 -9.12
CA ILE A 211 3.08 -22.55 -10.53
C ILE A 211 2.39 -21.25 -10.89
N THR A 212 3.18 -20.21 -11.16
CA THR A 212 2.65 -18.91 -11.57
C THR A 212 2.73 -18.75 -13.09
N THR A 213 1.69 -18.19 -13.69
CA THR A 213 1.57 -18.01 -15.14
C THR A 213 0.72 -16.76 -15.45
N ILE A 214 0.82 -16.27 -16.69
CA ILE A 214 -0.17 -15.34 -17.24
C ILE A 214 -1.11 -16.12 -18.15
N VAL A 215 -2.40 -16.01 -17.89
CA VAL A 215 -3.46 -16.74 -18.60
C VAL A 215 -4.52 -15.79 -19.15
N SER A 216 -5.33 -16.28 -20.08
CA SER A 216 -6.51 -15.56 -20.57
C SER A 216 -7.79 -16.35 -20.34
N VAL A 217 -8.86 -15.65 -19.96
CA VAL A 217 -10.22 -16.15 -19.79
C VAL A 217 -11.10 -15.50 -20.85
N ASN A 218 -11.79 -16.29 -21.64
CA ASN A 218 -12.69 -15.78 -22.68
C ASN A 218 -13.97 -15.23 -22.02
N LEU A 219 -14.41 -14.05 -22.43
CA LEU A 219 -15.61 -13.39 -21.91
C LEU A 219 -16.84 -13.54 -22.82
N SER A 220 -16.70 -14.17 -23.98
CA SER A 220 -17.82 -14.37 -24.92
C SER A 220 -18.80 -15.46 -24.48
N ASN A 221 -18.39 -16.34 -23.59
CA ASN A 221 -19.19 -17.44 -23.08
C ASN A 221 -19.47 -17.24 -21.59
N ASN A 222 -20.74 -17.31 -21.21
CA ASN A 222 -21.17 -17.19 -19.81
C ASN A 222 -20.90 -18.46 -18.96
N ASN A 223 -20.09 -19.39 -19.46
CA ASN A 223 -19.76 -20.63 -18.76
C ASN A 223 -18.32 -20.58 -18.24
N ALA A 224 -18.12 -21.11 -17.04
CA ALA A 224 -16.80 -21.31 -16.49
C ALA A 224 -15.95 -22.23 -17.37
N GLN A 225 -14.74 -21.79 -17.71
CA GLN A 225 -13.84 -22.53 -18.60
C GLN A 225 -12.40 -22.46 -18.11
N GLU A 226 -11.61 -23.49 -18.46
CA GLU A 226 -10.19 -23.50 -18.14
C GLU A 226 -9.48 -22.34 -18.84
N PRO A 227 -8.72 -21.52 -18.10
CA PRO A 227 -7.99 -20.41 -18.69
C PRO A 227 -6.88 -20.88 -19.63
N ARG A 228 -6.73 -20.19 -20.76
CA ARG A 228 -5.67 -20.47 -21.73
C ARG A 228 -4.35 -19.86 -21.29
N LEU A 229 -3.29 -20.66 -21.28
CA LEU A 229 -1.92 -20.23 -21.00
C LEU A 229 -1.43 -19.25 -22.07
N LEU A 230 -0.89 -18.11 -21.67
CA LEU A 230 -0.22 -17.13 -22.54
C LEU A 230 1.28 -17.05 -22.28
N VAL A 231 1.69 -16.99 -21.01
CA VAL A 231 3.10 -16.86 -20.59
C VAL A 231 3.35 -17.75 -19.38
N GLY A 232 4.45 -18.48 -19.40
CA GLY A 232 4.93 -19.32 -18.31
C GLY A 232 6.41 -19.64 -18.49
N GLY A 233 6.99 -20.35 -17.51
CA GLY A 233 8.38 -20.83 -17.53
C GLY A 233 9.30 -20.13 -16.53
N ASN A 234 8.86 -19.06 -15.87
CA ASN A 234 9.55 -18.45 -14.73
C ASN A 234 8.76 -18.69 -13.42
N ASP A 235 9.34 -18.36 -12.27
CA ASP A 235 8.73 -18.62 -10.96
C ASP A 235 7.56 -17.67 -10.65
N PHE A 236 7.65 -16.39 -11.05
CA PHE A 236 6.68 -15.37 -10.69
C PHE A 236 6.39 -14.41 -11.83
N TYR A 237 5.14 -13.93 -11.86
CA TYR A 237 4.63 -12.96 -12.85
C TYR A 237 3.78 -11.89 -12.17
N ALA A 238 3.81 -10.66 -12.72
CA ALA A 238 2.96 -9.56 -12.30
C ALA A 238 2.66 -8.60 -13.45
N SER A 239 1.64 -7.79 -13.27
CA SER A 239 1.33 -6.61 -14.09
C SER A 239 1.23 -6.88 -15.60
N PRO A 240 0.45 -7.87 -16.05
CA PRO A 240 0.16 -7.98 -17.47
C PRO A 240 -0.61 -6.75 -17.94
N ARG A 241 -0.14 -6.09 -19.01
CA ARG A 241 -0.76 -4.88 -19.57
C ARG A 241 -0.78 -4.97 -21.07
N ILE A 242 -1.98 -4.86 -21.64
CA ILE A 242 -2.20 -4.91 -23.09
C ILE A 242 -2.10 -3.50 -23.65
N ASP A 243 -1.47 -3.33 -24.79
CA ASP A 243 -1.40 -2.04 -25.48
C ASP A 243 -2.77 -1.65 -26.08
N PRO A 244 -3.01 -0.37 -26.41
CA PRO A 244 -4.32 0.08 -26.88
C PRO A 244 -4.84 -0.62 -28.15
N LYS A 245 -3.95 -1.20 -28.95
CA LYS A 245 -4.31 -1.94 -30.18
C LYS A 245 -4.54 -3.44 -29.95
N GLY A 246 -4.21 -3.96 -28.76
CA GLY A 246 -4.24 -5.39 -28.49
C GLY A 246 -3.16 -6.18 -29.25
N GLU A 247 -2.09 -5.53 -29.67
CA GLU A 247 -1.00 -6.13 -30.47
C GLU A 247 0.21 -6.54 -29.62
N ARG A 248 0.38 -5.94 -28.44
CA ARG A 248 1.49 -6.19 -27.52
C ARG A 248 0.99 -6.32 -26.10
N MET A 249 1.69 -7.14 -25.32
CA MET A 249 1.51 -7.26 -23.87
C MET A 249 2.84 -7.03 -23.18
N ALA A 250 2.87 -6.16 -22.19
CA ALA A 250 3.98 -6.00 -21.26
C ALA A 250 3.66 -6.73 -19.95
N TRP A 251 4.69 -7.27 -19.27
CA TRP A 251 4.57 -7.89 -17.94
C TRP A 251 5.90 -7.84 -17.20
N ILE A 252 5.81 -8.04 -15.88
CA ILE A 252 6.96 -8.23 -15.00
C ILE A 252 7.09 -9.71 -14.67
N GLU A 253 8.34 -10.23 -14.67
CA GLU A 253 8.65 -11.57 -14.18
C GLU A 253 9.94 -11.57 -13.35
N TRP A 254 10.06 -12.52 -12.45
CA TRP A 254 11.27 -12.75 -11.67
C TRP A 254 11.34 -14.21 -11.21
N GLY A 255 12.52 -14.63 -10.80
CA GLY A 255 12.78 -15.98 -10.32
C GLY A 255 13.57 -16.01 -9.02
N HIS A 256 13.48 -17.14 -8.32
CA HIS A 256 14.28 -17.39 -7.13
C HIS A 256 15.79 -17.20 -7.40
N PRO A 257 16.57 -16.67 -6.44
CA PRO A 257 16.20 -16.34 -5.05
C PRO A 257 15.70 -14.90 -4.86
N ASN A 258 15.48 -14.14 -5.95
CA ASN A 258 15.18 -12.71 -5.88
C ASN A 258 13.73 -12.46 -5.46
N MET A 259 13.54 -11.39 -4.71
CA MET A 259 12.25 -10.73 -4.59
C MET A 259 12.09 -9.71 -5.73
N PRO A 260 10.87 -9.29 -6.09
CA PRO A 260 10.65 -8.40 -7.23
C PRO A 260 11.31 -7.02 -7.08
N TRP A 261 11.64 -6.61 -5.87
CA TRP A 261 12.39 -5.37 -5.57
C TRP A 261 13.91 -5.57 -5.50
N ASP A 262 14.40 -6.81 -5.47
CA ASP A 262 15.83 -7.11 -5.56
C ASP A 262 16.24 -7.12 -7.03
N ARG A 263 15.57 -7.97 -7.83
CA ARG A 263 15.77 -8.07 -9.26
C ARG A 263 14.51 -8.62 -9.95
N SER A 264 14.05 -7.96 -10.99
CA SER A 264 12.95 -8.39 -11.84
C SER A 264 13.25 -8.05 -13.29
N GLU A 265 12.42 -8.53 -14.20
CA GLU A 265 12.54 -8.29 -15.64
C GLU A 265 11.22 -7.76 -16.20
N LEU A 266 11.31 -6.77 -17.07
CA LEU A 266 10.19 -6.27 -17.87
C LEU A 266 10.28 -6.88 -19.26
N TRP A 267 9.24 -7.57 -19.66
CA TRP A 267 9.10 -8.19 -20.97
C TRP A 267 7.97 -7.57 -21.77
N VAL A 268 8.14 -7.58 -23.09
CA VAL A 268 7.08 -7.27 -24.06
C VAL A 268 6.95 -8.43 -25.01
N GLY A 269 5.73 -8.95 -25.16
CA GLY A 269 5.37 -9.99 -26.12
C GLY A 269 4.41 -9.47 -27.18
N TYR A 270 4.60 -9.90 -28.42
CA TYR A 270 3.73 -9.57 -29.54
C TYR A 270 2.61 -10.57 -29.68
N ILE A 271 1.38 -10.10 -29.75
CA ILE A 271 0.17 -10.93 -29.81
C ILE A 271 -0.17 -11.22 -31.26
N SER A 272 -0.21 -12.49 -31.61
CA SER A 272 -0.54 -12.97 -32.96
C SER A 272 -2.05 -12.87 -33.24
N ASN A 273 -2.47 -13.16 -34.48
CA ASN A 273 -3.87 -13.11 -34.89
C ASN A 273 -4.76 -14.18 -34.21
N ASN A 274 -4.17 -15.24 -33.67
CA ASN A 274 -4.89 -16.25 -32.88
C ASN A 274 -4.87 -15.96 -31.37
N GLY A 275 -4.30 -14.81 -30.96
CA GLY A 275 -4.26 -14.36 -29.58
C GLY A 275 -3.12 -14.91 -28.73
N ASP A 276 -2.17 -15.67 -29.30
CA ASP A 276 -0.99 -16.17 -28.59
C ASP A 276 0.12 -15.13 -28.52
N VAL A 277 0.86 -15.16 -27.43
CA VAL A 277 2.10 -14.38 -27.28
C VAL A 277 3.24 -15.11 -28.00
N GLN A 278 3.78 -14.50 -29.04
CA GLN A 278 4.85 -15.08 -29.85
C GLN A 278 6.21 -14.45 -29.51
N LYS A 279 6.70 -13.55 -30.33
CA LYS A 279 7.99 -12.90 -30.13
C LYS A 279 8.02 -12.16 -28.80
N ARG A 280 9.03 -12.42 -27.95
CA ARG A 280 9.25 -11.76 -26.67
C ARG A 280 10.55 -10.97 -26.68
N ILE A 281 10.55 -9.79 -26.06
CA ILE A 281 11.72 -8.92 -25.89
C ILE A 281 11.83 -8.56 -24.41
N CYS A 282 13.00 -8.82 -23.79
CA CYS A 282 13.33 -8.30 -22.50
C CYS A 282 13.72 -6.82 -22.67
N VAL A 283 12.92 -5.93 -22.09
CA VAL A 283 13.07 -4.48 -22.18
C VAL A 283 14.01 -3.95 -21.12
N ALA A 284 13.92 -4.50 -19.90
CA ALA A 284 14.72 -4.08 -18.76
C ALA A 284 14.91 -5.25 -17.77
N GLY A 285 15.97 -5.25 -16.98
CA GLY A 285 16.28 -6.26 -15.97
C GLY A 285 17.06 -7.46 -16.47
N GLY A 286 17.16 -7.68 -17.79
CA GLY A 286 17.86 -8.84 -18.38
C GLY A 286 19.39 -8.71 -18.43
N ASP A 287 19.94 -7.54 -18.17
CA ASP A 287 21.41 -7.33 -18.13
C ASP A 287 22.00 -7.95 -16.85
N PRO A 288 22.96 -8.88 -16.96
CA PRO A 288 23.57 -9.51 -15.78
C PRO A 288 24.40 -8.53 -14.91
N ILE A 289 24.88 -7.44 -15.49
CA ILE A 289 25.74 -6.45 -14.82
C ILE A 289 24.88 -5.35 -14.18
N LEU A 290 23.84 -4.89 -14.88
CA LEU A 290 22.95 -3.85 -14.39
C LEU A 290 21.85 -4.46 -13.51
N VAL A 291 22.03 -4.38 -12.20
CA VAL A 291 21.00 -4.82 -11.25
C VAL A 291 19.92 -3.74 -11.16
N GLU A 292 18.69 -4.10 -11.51
CA GLU A 292 17.53 -3.24 -11.45
C GLU A 292 16.26 -4.02 -11.15
N SER A 293 15.22 -3.31 -10.74
CA SER A 293 13.90 -3.89 -10.44
C SER A 293 12.79 -3.11 -11.14
N PRO A 294 12.57 -3.35 -12.47
CA PRO A 294 11.46 -2.75 -13.19
C PRO A 294 10.11 -3.21 -12.64
N THR A 295 9.14 -2.28 -12.62
CA THR A 295 7.78 -2.51 -12.14
C THR A 295 6.78 -1.55 -12.79
N GLU A 296 5.48 -1.77 -12.56
CA GLU A 296 4.37 -0.93 -13.03
C GLU A 296 4.43 -0.54 -14.51
N PRO A 297 4.54 -1.51 -15.45
CA PRO A 297 4.46 -1.19 -16.87
C PRO A 297 3.08 -0.65 -17.24
N ARG A 298 3.04 0.41 -18.06
CA ARG A 298 1.81 1.01 -18.57
C ARG A 298 1.99 1.50 -19.99
N TRP A 299 0.97 1.31 -20.80
CA TRP A 299 0.92 1.84 -22.16
C TRP A 299 0.17 3.18 -22.17
N SER A 300 0.73 4.18 -22.84
CA SER A 300 -0.01 5.40 -23.17
C SER A 300 -1.08 5.10 -24.23
N SER A 301 -2.04 6.01 -24.41
CA SER A 301 -3.04 5.92 -25.48
C SER A 301 -2.44 5.84 -26.88
N GLN A 302 -1.21 6.32 -27.05
CA GLN A 302 -0.43 6.26 -28.29
C GLN A 302 0.35 4.95 -28.46
N GLY A 303 0.30 4.04 -27.49
CA GLY A 303 1.01 2.76 -27.53
C GLY A 303 2.49 2.85 -27.17
N GLU A 304 2.90 3.87 -26.40
CA GLU A 304 4.23 3.99 -25.84
C GLU A 304 4.27 3.30 -24.47
N LEU A 305 5.33 2.53 -24.22
CA LEU A 305 5.50 1.82 -22.94
C LEU A 305 6.33 2.67 -21.98
N PHE A 306 5.71 2.91 -20.81
CA PHE A 306 6.36 3.51 -19.63
C PHE A 306 6.39 2.50 -18.50
N PHE A 307 7.35 2.63 -17.60
CA PHE A 307 7.50 1.79 -16.42
C PHE A 307 8.39 2.48 -15.39
N VAL A 308 8.46 1.94 -14.19
CA VAL A 308 9.32 2.44 -13.13
C VAL A 308 10.46 1.47 -12.92
N THR A 309 11.70 1.97 -12.78
CA THR A 309 12.88 1.17 -12.45
C THR A 309 13.90 2.00 -11.67
N ASP A 310 14.70 1.34 -10.85
CA ASP A 310 15.78 1.94 -10.05
C ASP A 310 17.17 1.86 -10.72
N ARG A 311 17.19 1.58 -12.03
CA ARG A 311 18.42 1.58 -12.82
C ARG A 311 19.14 2.94 -12.74
N LYS A 312 20.47 2.93 -12.74
CA LYS A 312 21.38 4.09 -12.71
C LYS A 312 21.37 4.88 -11.39
N SER A 313 20.24 5.48 -10.97
CA SER A 313 20.19 6.33 -9.77
C SER A 313 20.08 5.53 -8.46
N GLY A 314 19.62 4.28 -8.53
CA GLY A 314 19.26 3.50 -7.35
C GLY A 314 17.91 3.88 -6.75
N PHE A 315 17.22 4.89 -7.29
CA PHE A 315 15.84 5.25 -6.95
C PHE A 315 14.88 4.84 -8.06
N TRP A 316 13.69 4.37 -7.70
CA TRP A 316 12.66 4.05 -8.66
C TRP A 316 12.14 5.31 -9.34
N ASN A 317 12.51 5.49 -10.60
CA ASN A 317 12.09 6.61 -11.45
C ASN A 317 11.31 6.12 -12.67
N ILE A 318 10.56 7.01 -13.34
CA ILE A 318 9.77 6.70 -14.53
C ILE A 318 10.67 6.72 -15.75
N TYR A 319 10.62 5.63 -16.52
CA TYR A 319 11.35 5.42 -17.77
C TYR A 319 10.39 5.12 -18.91
N LYS A 320 10.86 5.32 -20.12
CA LYS A 320 10.16 5.03 -21.38
C LYS A 320 10.98 4.07 -22.21
N TRP A 321 10.34 3.07 -22.80
CA TRP A 321 10.96 2.21 -23.80
C TRP A 321 10.78 2.79 -25.19
N VAL A 322 11.88 2.94 -25.95
CA VAL A 322 11.90 3.35 -27.35
C VAL A 322 12.09 2.09 -28.19
N GLU A 323 10.99 1.54 -28.69
CA GLU A 323 10.95 0.26 -29.37
C GLU A 323 11.86 0.18 -30.61
N SER A 324 11.92 1.25 -31.40
CA SER A 324 12.70 1.30 -32.64
C SER A 324 14.21 1.09 -32.47
N TYR A 325 14.73 1.46 -31.30
CA TYR A 325 16.15 1.33 -30.95
C TYR A 325 16.38 0.30 -29.83
N ASN A 326 15.31 -0.26 -29.27
CA ASN A 326 15.32 -1.07 -28.06
C ASN A 326 16.07 -0.38 -26.89
N GLU A 327 15.84 0.91 -26.71
CA GLU A 327 16.47 1.71 -25.67
C GLU A 327 15.49 2.07 -24.56
N VAL A 328 16.02 2.16 -23.33
CA VAL A 328 15.30 2.60 -22.15
C VAL A 328 15.83 3.96 -21.71
N LEU A 329 14.98 4.97 -21.81
CA LEU A 329 15.32 6.36 -21.51
C LEU A 329 14.61 6.85 -20.25
N PRO A 330 15.30 7.59 -19.37
CA PRO A 330 14.64 8.24 -18.24
C PRO A 330 13.71 9.34 -18.76
N VAL A 331 12.51 9.42 -18.20
CA VAL A 331 11.59 10.54 -18.47
C VAL A 331 11.94 11.74 -17.59
N TYR A 332 12.25 11.44 -16.34
CA TYR A 332 12.68 12.42 -15.34
C TYR A 332 13.55 11.72 -14.29
N SER A 333 14.60 12.38 -13.82
CA SER A 333 15.50 11.83 -12.81
C SER A 333 15.44 12.63 -11.53
N LEU A 334 15.16 11.95 -10.42
CA LEU A 334 15.09 12.53 -9.09
C LEU A 334 15.58 11.50 -8.07
N ASP A 335 16.28 11.94 -7.03
CA ASP A 335 16.65 11.07 -5.90
C ASP A 335 15.43 10.86 -4.98
N ALA A 336 14.38 10.25 -5.55
CA ALA A 336 13.10 9.98 -4.93
C ALA A 336 12.48 8.71 -5.51
N GLU A 337 11.61 8.07 -4.73
CA GLU A 337 10.93 6.84 -5.10
C GLU A 337 9.58 7.13 -5.75
N PHE A 338 9.42 6.85 -7.04
CA PHE A 338 8.15 6.97 -7.77
C PHE A 338 7.24 5.76 -7.61
N THR A 339 7.66 4.76 -6.89
CA THR A 339 6.85 3.60 -6.51
C THR A 339 7.31 3.03 -5.17
N ARG A 340 6.75 1.90 -4.80
CA ARG A 340 7.07 1.10 -3.60
C ARG A 340 7.28 -0.37 -3.98
N PRO A 341 7.88 -1.20 -3.11
CA PRO A 341 8.07 -2.62 -3.39
C PRO A 341 6.77 -3.32 -3.74
N LEU A 342 6.82 -4.21 -4.73
CA LEU A 342 5.70 -5.02 -5.20
C LEU A 342 5.36 -6.12 -4.18
N TRP A 343 4.79 -5.73 -3.03
CA TRP A 343 4.22 -6.65 -2.05
C TRP A 343 2.83 -7.14 -2.43
N ILE A 344 2.08 -6.31 -3.13
CA ILE A 344 0.70 -6.55 -3.55
C ILE A 344 0.55 -6.20 -5.03
N PHE A 345 -0.35 -6.87 -5.70
CA PHE A 345 -0.71 -6.56 -7.08
C PHE A 345 -1.53 -5.26 -7.20
N GLY A 346 -1.68 -4.75 -8.41
CA GLY A 346 -2.58 -3.65 -8.73
C GLY A 346 -2.13 -2.27 -8.26
N MET A 347 -0.84 -2.09 -7.91
CA MET A 347 -0.29 -0.78 -7.56
C MET A 347 -0.38 0.19 -8.72
N LYS A 348 -0.65 1.48 -8.40
CA LYS A 348 -0.81 2.56 -9.36
C LYS A 348 -0.13 3.83 -8.85
N SER A 349 1.17 3.94 -9.03
CA SER A 349 1.96 5.12 -8.60
C SER A 349 1.89 6.27 -9.59
N TYR A 350 1.49 5.99 -10.83
CA TYR A 350 1.29 6.99 -11.87
C TYR A 350 0.19 6.59 -12.84
N ASP A 351 -0.35 7.58 -13.58
CA ASP A 351 -1.33 7.38 -14.64
C ASP A 351 -1.24 8.49 -15.68
N PHE A 352 -1.74 8.24 -16.89
CA PHE A 352 -1.70 9.23 -17.97
C PHE A 352 -2.87 10.21 -17.85
N LEU A 353 -2.57 11.49 -17.98
CA LEU A 353 -3.59 12.52 -18.11
C LEU A 353 -3.93 12.67 -19.60
N GLU A 354 -4.93 11.91 -20.05
CA GLU A 354 -5.41 12.00 -21.42
C GLU A 354 -6.13 13.34 -21.64
N TYR A 355 -5.62 14.14 -22.55
CA TYR A 355 -6.27 15.34 -23.06
C TYR A 355 -5.78 15.62 -24.47
N HIS A 356 -6.53 16.38 -25.27
CA HIS A 356 -6.32 16.70 -26.69
C HIS A 356 -4.98 17.38 -27.02
N SER A 357 -3.96 17.28 -26.18
CA SER A 357 -2.62 17.81 -26.43
C SER A 357 -1.72 16.75 -27.09
N GLN A 358 -0.81 17.20 -27.94
CA GLN A 358 0.21 16.35 -28.55
C GLN A 358 1.27 15.85 -27.53
N ASN A 359 1.20 16.32 -26.28
CA ASN A 359 2.16 15.99 -25.22
C ASN A 359 1.61 14.92 -24.29
N THR A 360 2.41 13.92 -23.98
CA THR A 360 2.12 12.94 -22.94
C THR A 360 2.36 13.56 -21.58
N LEU A 361 1.29 13.70 -20.78
CA LEU A 361 1.35 14.13 -19.40
C LEU A 361 1.10 12.93 -18.47
N ILE A 362 1.89 12.83 -17.41
CA ILE A 362 1.80 11.75 -16.42
C ILE A 362 1.54 12.37 -15.05
N ALA A 363 0.38 12.05 -14.44
CA ALA A 363 0.18 12.27 -13.03
C ALA A 363 0.96 11.19 -12.26
N CYS A 364 1.80 11.58 -11.31
CA CYS A 364 2.64 10.64 -10.57
C CYS A 364 2.79 11.06 -9.11
N SER A 365 2.97 10.08 -8.24
CA SER A 365 3.46 10.30 -6.88
C SER A 365 4.93 9.95 -6.79
N TYR A 366 5.66 10.70 -5.97
CA TYR A 366 7.02 10.36 -5.62
C TYR A 366 7.27 10.66 -4.14
N ARG A 367 8.17 9.89 -3.53
CA ARG A 367 8.49 9.98 -2.12
C ARG A 367 9.92 10.45 -1.93
N GLU A 368 10.06 11.54 -1.21
CA GLU A 368 11.33 12.16 -0.88
C GLU A 368 11.31 12.60 0.58
N ASN A 369 12.40 12.34 1.32
CA ASN A 369 12.54 12.76 2.72
C ASN A 369 11.33 12.38 3.60
N GLY A 370 10.83 11.15 3.42
CA GLY A 370 9.74 10.61 4.22
C GLY A 370 8.34 11.17 3.89
N LYS A 371 8.19 12.00 2.86
CA LYS A 371 6.92 12.59 2.45
C LYS A 371 6.64 12.29 0.98
N SER A 372 5.38 11.96 0.66
CA SER A 372 4.94 11.82 -0.73
C SER A 372 4.49 13.17 -1.29
N TYR A 373 4.76 13.35 -2.56
CA TYR A 373 4.34 14.48 -3.38
C TYR A 373 3.53 13.98 -4.56
N LEU A 374 2.53 14.74 -4.95
CA LEU A 374 1.81 14.54 -6.20
C LEU A 374 2.35 15.52 -7.23
N GLY A 375 2.59 15.04 -8.45
CA GLY A 375 3.07 15.90 -9.53
C GLY A 375 2.47 15.53 -10.87
N VAL A 376 2.55 16.47 -11.81
CA VAL A 376 2.30 16.24 -13.23
C VAL A 376 3.62 16.39 -13.97
N LEU A 377 4.04 15.32 -14.60
CA LEU A 377 5.26 15.23 -15.41
C LEU A 377 4.92 15.41 -16.88
N ASP A 378 5.44 16.47 -17.49
CA ASP A 378 5.43 16.67 -18.94
C ASP A 378 6.60 15.90 -19.55
N VAL A 379 6.28 14.83 -20.29
CA VAL A 379 7.28 13.93 -20.89
C VAL A 379 8.10 14.64 -21.96
N THR A 380 7.50 15.58 -22.69
CA THR A 380 8.16 16.31 -23.77
C THR A 380 9.14 17.35 -23.25
N GLN A 381 8.75 18.05 -22.18
CA GLN A 381 9.60 19.08 -21.57
C GLN A 381 10.58 18.52 -20.53
N GLY A 382 10.38 17.27 -20.06
CA GLY A 382 11.16 16.69 -18.97
C GLY A 382 11.01 17.50 -17.67
N LYS A 383 9.81 18.00 -17.37
CA LYS A 383 9.53 18.87 -16.24
C LYS A 383 8.38 18.33 -15.39
N ILE A 384 8.55 18.36 -14.07
CA ILE A 384 7.51 18.03 -13.11
C ILE A 384 6.92 19.29 -12.48
N SER A 385 5.59 19.39 -12.45
CA SER A 385 4.83 20.42 -11.72
C SER A 385 4.25 19.78 -10.47
N VAL A 386 4.69 20.23 -9.30
CA VAL A 386 4.19 19.72 -8.01
C VAL A 386 2.81 20.29 -7.72
N LEU A 387 1.87 19.42 -7.38
CA LEU A 387 0.50 19.76 -7.03
C LEU A 387 0.37 19.89 -5.51
N ASP A 388 -0.22 20.99 -5.07
CA ASP A 388 -0.43 21.27 -3.65
C ASP A 388 -1.73 20.61 -3.17
N ILE A 389 -1.59 19.58 -2.32
CA ILE A 389 -2.69 18.82 -1.72
C ILE A 389 -2.43 18.55 -0.24
N PRO A 390 -3.48 18.34 0.58
CA PRO A 390 -3.31 18.12 2.03
C PRO A 390 -2.75 16.73 2.40
N PHE A 391 -2.60 15.81 1.43
CA PHE A 391 -2.01 14.51 1.69
C PHE A 391 -0.48 14.56 1.71
N THR A 392 0.12 13.85 2.64
CA THR A 392 1.57 13.68 2.77
C THR A 392 2.02 12.26 2.56
N ASP A 393 1.09 11.36 2.31
CA ASP A 393 1.30 9.99 1.86
C ASP A 393 0.30 9.66 0.76
N ILE A 394 0.77 9.05 -0.34
CA ILE A 394 -0.02 8.76 -1.53
C ILE A 394 0.19 7.30 -1.90
N ASN A 395 -0.89 6.56 -2.07
CA ASN A 395 -0.85 5.13 -2.36
C ASN A 395 -1.15 4.81 -3.82
N ASN A 396 -2.28 5.32 -4.34
CA ASN A 396 -2.73 5.01 -5.69
C ASN A 396 -3.23 6.28 -6.41
N ILE A 397 -3.04 6.30 -7.72
CA ILE A 397 -3.47 7.38 -8.61
C ILE A 397 -4.26 6.77 -9.77
N THR A 398 -5.36 7.40 -10.16
CA THR A 398 -6.10 7.03 -11.37
C THR A 398 -6.64 8.32 -12.01
N SER A 399 -6.41 8.49 -13.30
CA SER A 399 -7.01 9.57 -14.08
C SER A 399 -8.46 9.24 -14.45
N GLY A 400 -9.32 10.21 -14.37
CA GLY A 400 -10.67 10.20 -14.94
C GLY A 400 -10.75 11.21 -16.08
N VAL A 401 -11.92 11.34 -16.70
CA VAL A 401 -12.13 12.15 -17.92
C VAL A 401 -11.65 13.61 -17.75
N HIS A 402 -11.92 14.25 -16.61
CA HIS A 402 -11.51 15.64 -16.32
C HIS A 402 -10.95 15.81 -14.91
N SER A 403 -10.63 14.72 -14.25
CA SER A 403 -10.26 14.73 -12.84
C SER A 403 -9.19 13.70 -12.58
N LEU A 404 -8.40 13.94 -11.54
CA LEU A 404 -7.46 12.98 -11.00
C LEU A 404 -8.02 12.44 -9.68
N TYR A 405 -7.96 11.14 -9.47
CA TYR A 405 -8.34 10.52 -8.22
C TYR A 405 -7.09 9.98 -7.53
N VAL A 406 -7.01 10.22 -6.24
CA VAL A 406 -5.83 9.88 -5.43
C VAL A 406 -6.27 9.25 -4.11
N GLU A 407 -5.71 8.08 -3.78
CA GLU A 407 -5.76 7.53 -2.44
C GLU A 407 -4.57 8.06 -1.64
N GLY A 408 -4.86 8.76 -0.55
CA GLY A 408 -3.81 9.33 0.27
C GLY A 408 -4.23 9.57 1.71
N SER A 409 -3.26 9.99 2.53
CA SER A 409 -3.42 10.29 3.95
C SER A 409 -2.45 11.36 4.41
N SER A 410 -2.60 11.83 5.64
CA SER A 410 -1.60 12.68 6.31
C SER A 410 -1.56 12.37 7.81
N ALA A 411 -0.78 13.12 8.56
CA ALA A 411 -0.72 12.98 10.02
C ALA A 411 -2.07 13.19 10.73
N VAL A 412 -3.02 13.85 10.09
CA VAL A 412 -4.34 14.20 10.65
C VAL A 412 -5.52 13.70 9.82
N HIS A 413 -5.29 13.34 8.55
CA HIS A 413 -6.32 12.79 7.68
C HIS A 413 -6.12 11.28 7.55
N PRO A 414 -7.16 10.46 7.84
CA PRO A 414 -7.12 9.03 7.61
C PRO A 414 -6.99 8.73 6.11
N SER A 415 -6.66 7.49 5.75
CA SER A 415 -6.66 7.08 4.34
C SER A 415 -7.98 7.43 3.70
N SER A 416 -7.93 8.17 2.59
CA SER A 416 -9.08 8.72 1.90
C SER A 416 -8.86 8.71 0.39
N ILE A 417 -9.95 8.59 -0.37
CA ILE A 417 -9.94 8.77 -1.82
C ILE A 417 -10.42 10.18 -2.09
N ALA A 418 -9.58 10.97 -2.75
CA ALA A 418 -9.89 12.34 -3.13
C ALA A 418 -10.00 12.49 -4.65
N LYS A 419 -10.94 13.34 -5.09
CA LYS A 419 -11.05 13.82 -6.46
C LYS A 419 -10.40 15.19 -6.56
N ILE A 420 -9.54 15.36 -7.54
CA ILE A 420 -8.74 16.58 -7.77
C ILE A 420 -9.07 17.11 -9.15
N THR A 421 -9.47 18.36 -9.24
CA THR A 421 -9.64 19.09 -10.51
C THR A 421 -8.42 19.96 -10.74
N LEU A 422 -7.82 19.85 -11.92
CA LEU A 422 -6.64 20.63 -12.30
C LEU A 422 -7.05 21.79 -13.21
N ASP A 423 -6.20 22.80 -13.26
CA ASP A 423 -6.30 23.89 -14.24
C ASP A 423 -6.10 23.37 -15.68
N ASP A 424 -6.40 24.18 -16.69
CA ASP A 424 -6.28 23.80 -18.10
C ASP A 424 -4.84 23.43 -18.49
N GLN A 425 -3.85 24.00 -17.81
CA GLN A 425 -2.43 23.71 -18.04
C GLN A 425 -1.96 22.47 -17.25
N ARG A 426 -2.81 21.86 -16.42
CA ARG A 426 -2.51 20.72 -15.55
C ARG A 426 -1.35 20.95 -14.56
N THR A 427 -1.12 22.20 -14.17
CA THR A 427 -0.02 22.59 -13.29
C THR A 427 -0.46 22.96 -11.87
N LYS A 428 -1.75 23.16 -11.65
CA LYS A 428 -2.32 23.59 -10.36
C LYS A 428 -3.61 22.87 -10.04
N VAL A 429 -3.85 22.69 -8.74
CA VAL A 429 -5.12 22.21 -8.20
C VAL A 429 -6.11 23.36 -8.12
N ILE A 430 -7.26 23.21 -8.79
CA ILE A 430 -8.39 24.15 -8.70
C ILE A 430 -9.35 23.74 -7.58
N ASP A 431 -9.63 22.41 -7.49
CA ASP A 431 -10.53 21.86 -6.48
C ASP A 431 -9.97 20.54 -5.94
N PHE A 432 -10.15 20.34 -4.64
CA PHE A 432 -9.78 19.12 -3.91
C PHE A 432 -10.96 18.68 -3.06
N LYS A 433 -11.49 17.49 -3.34
CA LYS A 433 -12.66 16.95 -2.65
C LYS A 433 -12.41 15.54 -2.18
N ILE A 434 -12.54 15.29 -0.87
CA ILE A 434 -12.56 13.92 -0.33
C ILE A 434 -13.89 13.28 -0.73
N MET A 435 -13.81 12.19 -1.49
CA MET A 435 -14.95 11.40 -1.95
C MET A 435 -15.35 10.38 -0.90
N TRP A 436 -14.37 9.68 -0.34
CA TRP A 436 -14.59 8.67 0.69
C TRP A 436 -13.40 8.59 1.66
N SER A 437 -13.68 8.29 2.91
CA SER A 437 -12.68 8.21 3.97
C SER A 437 -12.76 6.87 4.71
N SER A 438 -11.63 6.31 5.09
CA SER A 438 -11.56 5.05 5.83
C SER A 438 -12.16 5.14 7.23
N SER A 439 -12.21 6.34 7.80
CA SER A 439 -12.78 6.60 9.12
C SER A 439 -13.38 8.00 9.19
N SER A 440 -14.56 8.12 9.77
CA SER A 440 -15.20 9.41 10.11
C SER A 440 -14.88 9.89 11.53
N ILE A 441 -14.28 9.03 12.34
CA ILE A 441 -14.05 9.29 13.78
C ILE A 441 -12.83 10.19 13.99
N SER A 442 -11.93 10.27 13.03
CA SER A 442 -10.65 10.97 13.15
C SER A 442 -10.78 12.46 13.50
N GLU A 443 -11.78 13.16 13.00
CA GLU A 443 -11.97 14.59 13.25
C GLU A 443 -12.26 14.93 14.72
N MET A 444 -12.91 14.01 15.45
CA MET A 444 -13.28 14.21 16.86
C MET A 444 -12.08 14.29 17.80
N TYR A 445 -10.94 13.72 17.42
CA TYR A 445 -9.77 13.58 18.30
C TYR A 445 -8.56 14.39 17.85
N THR A 446 -8.71 15.31 16.94
CA THR A 446 -7.61 16.08 16.33
C THR A 446 -6.70 16.76 17.36
N SER A 447 -7.27 17.26 18.47
CA SER A 447 -6.51 17.89 19.57
C SER A 447 -5.62 16.91 20.36
N TYR A 448 -5.85 15.61 20.23
CA TYR A 448 -5.05 14.55 20.86
C TYR A 448 -3.98 13.99 19.94
N TYR A 449 -3.90 14.44 18.67
CA TYR A 449 -2.97 13.87 17.71
C TYR A 449 -1.56 14.40 17.89
N SER A 450 -0.64 13.47 18.05
CA SER A 450 0.79 13.72 17.97
C SER A 450 1.22 13.73 16.50
N TRP A 451 1.94 14.78 16.12
CA TRP A 451 2.47 14.95 14.78
C TRP A 451 3.79 14.19 14.64
N PRO A 452 4.01 13.44 13.54
CA PRO A 452 5.27 12.77 13.29
C PRO A 452 6.38 13.77 12.98
N GLU A 453 7.50 13.62 13.66
CA GLU A 453 8.76 14.29 13.35
C GLU A 453 9.68 13.32 12.65
N LEU A 454 10.00 13.54 11.37
CA LEU A 454 11.04 12.76 10.71
C LEU A 454 12.39 13.12 11.30
N MET A 455 13.08 12.13 11.82
CA MET A 455 14.40 12.29 12.43
C MET A 455 15.43 11.40 11.74
N LYS A 456 16.69 11.86 11.76
CA LYS A 456 17.87 11.15 11.32
C LYS A 456 18.75 10.86 12.53
N PHE A 457 19.24 9.62 12.65
CA PHE A 457 20.11 9.22 13.75
C PHE A 457 21.31 8.40 13.24
N PRO A 458 22.45 8.38 13.97
CA PRO A 458 23.63 7.63 13.57
C PRO A 458 23.42 6.11 13.73
N THR A 459 24.01 5.32 12.82
CA THR A 459 24.12 3.86 12.93
C THR A 459 25.45 3.46 13.55
N ASP A 460 25.70 2.16 13.72
CA ASP A 460 27.01 1.64 14.18
C ASP A 460 28.14 1.90 13.17
N ILE A 461 27.81 2.24 11.92
CA ILE A 461 28.80 2.52 10.88
C ILE A 461 29.08 4.03 10.86
N PRO A 462 30.32 4.47 11.07
CA PRO A 462 30.69 5.88 11.07
C PRO A 462 30.26 6.60 9.78
N GLY A 463 29.58 7.74 9.92
CA GLY A 463 29.09 8.53 8.81
C GLY A 463 27.77 8.03 8.19
N GLN A 464 27.31 6.83 8.55
CA GLN A 464 26.03 6.29 8.11
C GLN A 464 24.91 6.69 9.07
N SER A 465 23.73 6.88 8.53
CA SER A 465 22.53 7.25 9.30
C SER A 465 21.34 6.40 8.91
N ALA A 466 20.41 6.27 9.84
CA ALA A 466 19.06 5.73 9.60
C ALA A 466 17.99 6.75 9.98
N TYR A 467 16.73 6.43 9.72
CA TYR A 467 15.61 7.35 9.85
C TYR A 467 14.51 6.77 10.74
N ALA A 468 13.72 7.66 11.35
CA ALA A 468 12.56 7.28 12.15
C ALA A 468 11.53 8.41 12.18
N TYR A 469 10.28 8.05 12.46
CA TYR A 469 9.25 9.01 12.84
C TYR A 469 9.07 9.00 14.34
N PHE A 470 9.34 10.12 14.98
CA PHE A 470 9.12 10.33 16.41
C PHE A 470 7.81 11.07 16.64
N TYR A 471 7.04 10.62 17.61
CA TYR A 471 5.77 11.20 18.02
C TYR A 471 5.86 11.58 19.50
N PRO A 472 5.88 12.88 19.85
CA PRO A 472 5.89 13.32 21.24
C PRO A 472 4.55 13.03 21.93
N PRO A 473 4.52 12.90 23.27
CA PRO A 473 3.28 12.86 24.02
C PRO A 473 2.41 14.09 23.74
N THR A 474 1.12 13.87 23.48
CA THR A 474 0.19 14.95 23.13
C THR A 474 -1.19 14.73 23.75
N ASN A 475 -1.62 15.62 24.63
CA ASN A 475 -2.94 15.60 25.23
C ASN A 475 -3.35 17.04 25.62
N PRO A 476 -4.53 17.53 25.22
CA PRO A 476 -4.95 18.90 25.50
C PRO A 476 -5.29 19.15 26.98
N ASN A 477 -5.50 18.11 27.79
CA ASN A 477 -5.96 18.21 29.17
C ASN A 477 -4.86 17.92 30.21
N TYR A 478 -3.69 17.39 29.76
CA TYR A 478 -2.63 16.96 30.67
C TYR A 478 -1.28 17.56 30.31
N GLN A 479 -0.46 17.76 31.32
CA GLN A 479 0.96 18.06 31.20
C GLN A 479 1.75 17.28 32.25
N ALA A 480 3.02 16.97 31.98
CA ALA A 480 3.90 16.34 32.93
C ALA A 480 4.57 17.38 33.87
N SER A 481 5.13 16.89 34.97
CA SER A 481 5.95 17.73 35.85
C SER A 481 7.19 18.23 35.14
N HIS A 482 7.65 19.44 35.50
CA HIS A 482 8.87 20.00 34.92
C HIS A 482 10.06 19.04 35.08
N GLY A 483 10.77 18.78 34.00
CA GLY A 483 11.96 17.91 34.00
C GLY A 483 11.65 16.40 33.89
N GLU A 484 10.40 15.97 34.01
CA GLU A 484 10.03 14.59 33.74
C GLU A 484 10.18 14.25 32.24
N LYS A 485 10.66 13.04 31.93
CA LYS A 485 10.78 12.54 30.56
C LYS A 485 9.77 11.43 30.30
N PRO A 486 9.17 11.35 29.12
CA PRO A 486 8.18 10.33 28.82
C PRO A 486 8.80 8.93 28.65
N PRO A 487 8.06 7.86 29.00
CA PRO A 487 8.40 6.50 28.58
C PRO A 487 8.34 6.40 27.04
N LEU A 488 9.14 5.50 26.47
CA LEU A 488 9.20 5.27 25.03
C LEU A 488 8.58 3.92 24.66
N LEU A 489 7.70 3.92 23.68
CA LEU A 489 7.32 2.74 22.92
C LEU A 489 7.93 2.82 21.53
N MET A 490 8.92 2.00 21.25
CA MET A 490 9.54 1.88 19.94
C MET A 490 8.87 0.79 19.14
N ARG A 491 8.61 1.05 17.85
CA ARG A 491 8.10 0.08 16.88
C ARG A 491 9.13 -0.22 15.81
N SER A 492 9.29 -1.52 15.52
CA SER A 492 9.96 -2.02 14.33
C SER A 492 8.91 -2.50 13.34
N HIS A 493 8.89 -1.94 12.14
CA HIS A 493 7.94 -2.34 11.10
C HIS A 493 8.22 -3.75 10.57
N GLY A 494 7.21 -4.37 9.97
CA GLY A 494 7.32 -5.66 9.27
C GLY A 494 7.89 -5.51 7.85
N GLY A 495 7.88 -6.59 7.13
CA GLY A 495 8.41 -6.71 5.78
C GLY A 495 9.48 -7.81 5.71
N PRO A 496 10.79 -7.54 5.87
CA PRO A 496 11.44 -6.30 6.36
C PRO A 496 11.57 -5.17 5.31
N THR A 497 11.46 -5.47 4.02
CA THR A 497 11.55 -4.49 2.91
C THR A 497 10.24 -3.71 2.80
N ALA A 498 9.97 -2.87 3.77
CA ALA A 498 8.82 -1.96 3.87
C ALA A 498 9.29 -0.65 4.52
N GLU A 499 8.37 0.19 4.95
CA GLU A 499 8.70 1.43 5.65
C GLU A 499 7.61 1.85 6.65
N ALA A 500 8.03 2.56 7.69
CA ALA A 500 7.16 3.38 8.50
C ALA A 500 6.84 4.69 7.77
N ARG A 501 5.63 5.20 7.93
CA ARG A 501 5.14 6.42 7.28
C ARG A 501 4.50 7.35 8.29
N GLY A 502 4.65 8.65 8.07
CA GLY A 502 4.11 9.69 8.94
C GLY A 502 2.60 9.94 8.77
N CYS A 503 1.81 8.87 8.76
CA CYS A 503 0.35 8.94 8.56
C CYS A 503 -0.41 8.84 9.87
N LEU A 504 -1.67 9.28 9.86
CA LEU A 504 -2.56 9.10 10.99
C LEU A 504 -2.73 7.61 11.30
N ASN A 505 -2.30 7.25 12.50
CA ASN A 505 -2.44 5.90 13.05
C ASN A 505 -3.00 5.98 14.46
N LEU A 506 -4.24 5.56 14.64
CA LEU A 506 -4.91 5.63 15.95
C LEU A 506 -4.22 4.77 17.02
N SER A 507 -3.49 3.72 16.63
CA SER A 507 -2.68 2.94 17.59
C SER A 507 -1.51 3.77 18.15
N VAL A 508 -0.89 4.62 17.33
CA VAL A 508 0.13 5.59 17.80
C VAL A 508 -0.52 6.62 18.70
N GLN A 509 -1.66 7.19 18.27
CA GLN A 509 -2.37 8.23 19.02
C GLN A 509 -2.93 7.72 20.35
N TYR A 510 -3.25 6.43 20.45
CA TYR A 510 -3.62 5.78 21.70
C TYR A 510 -2.52 5.92 22.77
N TRP A 511 -1.27 5.68 22.40
CA TRP A 511 -0.14 5.76 23.31
C TRP A 511 0.27 7.21 23.59
N THR A 512 0.39 8.03 22.55
CA THR A 512 0.86 9.41 22.69
C THR A 512 -0.10 10.28 23.51
N SER A 513 -1.40 10.08 23.36
CA SER A 513 -2.43 10.76 24.14
C SER A 513 -2.47 10.34 25.63
N ARG A 514 -1.77 9.26 25.99
CA ARG A 514 -1.61 8.78 27.38
C ARG A 514 -0.26 9.18 28.00
N GLY A 515 0.52 10.01 27.30
CA GLY A 515 1.81 10.50 27.81
C GLY A 515 2.99 9.59 27.45
N TRP A 516 2.87 8.73 26.45
CA TRP A 516 3.99 7.97 25.90
C TRP A 516 4.61 8.71 24.72
N ALA A 517 5.93 8.75 24.65
CA ALA A 517 6.60 8.98 23.39
C ALA A 517 6.54 7.72 22.53
N TYR A 518 6.43 7.90 21.23
CA TYR A 518 6.40 6.79 20.28
C TYR A 518 7.42 7.01 19.17
N VAL A 519 8.11 5.98 18.72
CA VAL A 519 9.02 6.05 17.57
C VAL A 519 8.80 4.87 16.65
N ASP A 520 8.66 5.13 15.35
CA ASP A 520 8.53 4.11 14.28
C ASP A 520 9.81 4.18 13.43
N VAL A 521 10.64 3.12 13.48
CA VAL A 521 12.01 3.15 12.94
C VAL A 521 12.04 2.61 11.53
N ASN A 522 12.62 3.38 10.61
CA ASN A 522 13.06 2.94 9.29
C ASN A 522 14.52 2.51 9.36
N TYR A 523 14.78 1.29 9.81
CA TYR A 523 16.11 0.68 9.90
C TYR A 523 16.73 0.46 8.51
N GLY A 524 18.05 0.26 8.43
CA GLY A 524 18.73 -0.12 7.19
C GLY A 524 18.10 -1.36 6.57
N GLY A 525 17.64 -1.25 5.31
CA GLY A 525 16.78 -2.24 4.66
C GLY A 525 15.36 -1.75 4.38
N SER A 526 14.92 -0.65 5.02
CA SER A 526 13.64 -0.01 4.72
C SER A 526 13.63 0.60 3.32
N THR A 527 12.43 0.75 2.77
CA THR A 527 12.21 1.41 1.47
C THR A 527 11.99 2.91 1.63
N GLY A 528 11.94 3.64 0.51
CA GLY A 528 11.75 5.09 0.53
C GLY A 528 13.07 5.90 0.55
N TYR A 529 14.22 5.22 0.50
CA TYR A 529 15.57 5.83 0.64
C TYR A 529 16.57 5.31 -0.40
N GLY A 530 16.11 4.74 -1.49
CA GLY A 530 16.93 4.19 -2.56
C GLY A 530 17.42 2.75 -2.33
N ARG A 531 18.00 2.16 -3.38
CA ARG A 531 18.50 0.78 -3.39
C ARG A 531 19.62 0.55 -2.38
N GLU A 532 20.59 1.46 -2.30
CA GLU A 532 21.70 1.34 -1.33
C GLU A 532 21.18 1.17 0.11
N TYR A 533 20.19 1.96 0.49
CA TYR A 533 19.59 1.84 1.82
C TYR A 533 18.83 0.53 2.00
N ARG A 534 18.07 0.11 0.99
CA ARG A 534 17.32 -1.15 0.98
C ARG A 534 18.24 -2.36 1.07
N GLU A 535 19.39 -2.34 0.41
CA GLU A 535 20.37 -3.43 0.38
C GLU A 535 21.20 -3.56 1.66
N ARG A 536 21.17 -2.58 2.57
CA ARG A 536 21.88 -2.67 3.88
C ARG A 536 21.50 -3.90 4.70
N LEU A 537 20.32 -4.44 4.46
CA LEU A 537 19.79 -5.60 5.17
C LEU A 537 20.15 -6.95 4.52
N LEU A 538 20.63 -6.97 3.28
CA LEU A 538 20.97 -8.20 2.57
C LEU A 538 22.03 -9.01 3.33
N GLY A 539 21.69 -10.26 3.68
CA GLY A 539 22.52 -11.13 4.49
C GLY A 539 22.73 -10.70 5.96
N LYS A 540 22.06 -9.60 6.40
CA LYS A 540 22.24 -9.00 7.74
C LYS A 540 20.94 -8.81 8.51
N TRP A 541 19.87 -9.46 8.10
CA TRP A 541 18.60 -9.43 8.82
C TRP A 541 18.75 -10.06 10.21
N GLY A 542 18.23 -9.39 11.24
CA GLY A 542 18.43 -9.72 12.64
C GLY A 542 19.71 -9.08 13.24
N ILE A 543 20.46 -8.33 12.44
CA ILE A 543 21.66 -7.59 12.87
C ILE A 543 21.44 -6.09 12.67
N VAL A 544 21.27 -5.64 11.43
CA VAL A 544 21.15 -4.22 11.08
C VAL A 544 19.86 -3.63 11.64
N ASP A 545 18.74 -4.30 11.44
CA ASP A 545 17.42 -3.89 11.95
C ASP A 545 17.41 -3.80 13.48
N VAL A 546 18.02 -4.77 14.18
CA VAL A 546 18.13 -4.78 15.64
C VAL A 546 19.03 -3.65 16.14
N ASN A 547 20.19 -3.48 15.52
CA ASN A 547 21.15 -2.45 15.92
C ASN A 547 20.58 -1.05 15.69
N ASP A 548 19.97 -0.78 14.52
CA ASP A 548 19.40 0.52 14.21
C ASP A 548 18.23 0.87 15.15
N CYS A 549 17.39 -0.11 15.51
CA CYS A 549 16.36 0.07 16.52
C CYS A 549 16.95 0.47 17.88
N CYS A 550 18.01 -0.22 18.33
CA CYS A 550 18.69 0.11 19.57
C CYS A 550 19.39 1.48 19.52
N ASN A 551 20.02 1.81 18.39
CA ASN A 551 20.71 3.10 18.22
C ASN A 551 19.74 4.27 18.17
N CYS A 552 18.59 4.12 17.53
CA CYS A 552 17.51 5.11 17.57
C CYS A 552 17.06 5.39 18.99
N THR A 553 16.83 4.34 19.77
CA THR A 553 16.41 4.45 21.18
C THR A 553 17.47 5.15 22.03
N LYS A 554 18.74 4.77 21.93
CA LYS A 554 19.84 5.43 22.63
C LYS A 554 19.96 6.91 22.25
N PHE A 555 19.87 7.22 20.96
CA PHE A 555 19.89 8.60 20.46
C PHE A 555 18.78 9.47 21.10
N LEU A 556 17.57 8.92 21.27
CA LEU A 556 16.46 9.61 21.93
C LEU A 556 16.70 9.82 23.43
N VAL A 557 17.34 8.85 24.12
CA VAL A 557 17.74 8.97 25.53
C VAL A 557 18.82 10.02 25.69
N ASP A 558 19.88 9.96 24.90
CA ASP A 558 21.04 10.86 24.96
C ASP A 558 20.65 12.30 24.63
N SER A 559 19.70 12.49 23.70
CA SER A 559 19.12 13.82 23.39
C SER A 559 18.11 14.31 24.42
N GLY A 560 17.86 13.55 25.49
CA GLY A 560 16.97 13.94 26.59
C GLY A 560 15.48 13.92 26.23
N ARG A 561 15.10 13.30 25.13
CA ARG A 561 13.71 13.29 24.65
C ARG A 561 12.83 12.24 25.35
N VAL A 562 13.43 11.18 25.91
CA VAL A 562 12.73 10.07 26.57
C VAL A 562 13.47 9.61 27.83
N ASP A 563 12.76 8.87 28.69
CA ASP A 563 13.30 8.28 29.90
C ASP A 563 14.02 6.96 29.60
N GLY A 564 15.34 6.89 29.85
CA GLY A 564 16.17 5.70 29.62
C GLY A 564 15.79 4.48 30.46
N GLU A 565 15.03 4.64 31.55
CA GLU A 565 14.61 3.53 32.41
C GLU A 565 13.22 2.96 32.00
N ARG A 566 12.50 3.63 31.10
CA ARG A 566 11.14 3.24 30.67
C ARG A 566 11.05 3.04 29.16
N LEU A 567 11.85 2.08 28.63
CA LEU A 567 11.98 1.79 27.21
C LEU A 567 11.30 0.48 26.86
N CYS A 568 10.34 0.51 25.94
CA CYS A 568 9.63 -0.66 25.42
C CYS A 568 9.78 -0.78 23.91
N ILE A 569 9.71 -2.02 23.40
CA ILE A 569 9.76 -2.32 21.96
C ILE A 569 8.58 -3.15 21.52
N THR A 570 8.04 -2.90 20.32
CA THR A 570 7.01 -3.72 19.69
C THR A 570 7.26 -3.85 18.20
N GLY A 571 6.71 -4.90 17.61
CA GLY A 571 6.76 -5.13 16.18
C GLY A 571 5.93 -6.33 15.75
N SER A 572 5.64 -6.41 14.47
CA SER A 572 4.86 -7.49 13.87
C SER A 572 5.60 -8.15 12.72
N SER A 573 5.38 -9.45 12.48
CA SER A 573 6.05 -10.20 11.41
C SER A 573 7.59 -10.08 11.53
N ALA A 574 8.29 -9.58 10.51
CA ALA A 574 9.74 -9.31 10.58
C ALA A 574 10.10 -8.38 11.76
N GLY A 575 9.32 -7.33 12.03
CA GLY A 575 9.52 -6.46 13.19
C GLY A 575 9.26 -7.16 14.53
N GLY A 576 8.38 -8.16 14.55
CA GLY A 576 8.20 -9.03 15.71
C GLY A 576 9.45 -9.88 16.00
N TYR A 577 10.12 -10.38 14.96
CA TYR A 577 11.42 -11.02 15.10
C TYR A 577 12.48 -10.05 15.64
N THR A 578 12.58 -8.86 15.07
CA THR A 578 13.48 -7.79 15.54
C THR A 578 13.24 -7.46 17.01
N THR A 579 11.96 -7.40 17.44
CA THR A 579 11.58 -7.22 18.85
C THR A 579 12.14 -8.31 19.74
N LEU A 580 11.93 -9.58 19.38
CA LEU A 580 12.46 -10.72 20.16
C LEU A 580 13.98 -10.75 20.19
N ALA A 581 14.63 -10.48 19.06
CA ALA A 581 16.09 -10.43 18.98
C ALA A 581 16.68 -9.29 19.83
N ALA A 582 16.03 -8.11 19.81
CA ALA A 582 16.45 -6.99 20.65
C ALA A 582 16.33 -7.30 22.14
N LEU A 583 15.23 -7.93 22.58
CA LEU A 583 15.06 -8.35 23.98
C LEU A 583 16.01 -9.46 24.42
N ALA A 584 16.35 -10.38 23.50
CA ALA A 584 17.20 -11.52 23.82
C ALA A 584 18.71 -11.19 23.81
N PHE A 585 19.13 -10.26 22.96
CA PHE A 585 20.55 -10.05 22.68
C PHE A 585 21.06 -8.62 22.97
N LYS A 586 20.16 -7.68 23.34
CA LYS A 586 20.52 -6.29 23.66
C LYS A 586 19.94 -5.89 25.01
N ASP A 587 20.72 -5.14 25.78
CA ASP A 587 20.30 -4.59 27.08
C ASP A 587 19.86 -3.13 26.94
N VAL A 588 18.81 -2.89 26.13
CA VAL A 588 18.25 -1.56 25.90
C VAL A 588 16.80 -1.46 26.38
N PHE A 589 16.00 -2.47 26.07
CA PHE A 589 14.57 -2.44 26.37
C PHE A 589 14.24 -3.21 27.65
N LYS A 590 13.31 -2.66 28.44
CA LYS A 590 12.83 -3.27 29.68
C LYS A 590 11.68 -4.24 29.46
N ALA A 591 10.90 -4.02 28.38
CA ALA A 591 9.78 -4.88 28.00
C ALA A 591 9.52 -4.82 26.49
N GLY A 592 8.80 -5.80 25.97
CA GLY A 592 8.38 -5.76 24.58
C GLY A 592 7.20 -6.69 24.27
N ALA A 593 6.55 -6.41 23.12
CA ALA A 593 5.45 -7.19 22.59
C ALA A 593 5.71 -7.56 21.12
N SER A 594 5.91 -8.85 20.85
CA SER A 594 6.05 -9.37 19.49
C SER A 594 4.73 -9.92 19.00
N LEU A 595 4.28 -9.43 17.84
CA LEU A 595 3.07 -9.90 17.18
C LEU A 595 3.47 -10.79 16.00
N TYR A 596 3.12 -12.09 16.07
CA TYR A 596 3.41 -13.11 15.05
C TYR A 596 4.84 -13.05 14.46
N GLY A 597 5.84 -12.72 15.30
CA GLY A 597 7.26 -12.80 14.97
C GLY A 597 7.72 -14.25 14.97
N GLY A 598 7.66 -14.91 13.80
CA GLY A 598 8.01 -16.33 13.68
C GLY A 598 9.50 -16.57 13.84
N MET A 599 9.90 -17.31 14.89
CA MET A 599 11.25 -17.86 15.05
C MET A 599 11.27 -19.32 14.59
N ARG A 600 11.21 -19.60 13.29
CA ARG A 600 11.57 -20.93 12.78
C ARG A 600 13.03 -20.91 12.32
N ARG A 601 13.87 -21.75 12.96
CA ARG A 601 15.31 -21.96 12.59
C ARG A 601 15.52 -22.19 11.08
N HIS A 602 14.53 -22.68 10.35
CA HIS A 602 14.61 -22.93 8.91
C HIS A 602 14.57 -21.67 8.04
N ILE A 603 13.94 -20.57 8.49
CA ILE A 603 13.90 -19.31 7.74
C ILE A 603 15.28 -18.64 7.73
N LEU A 604 16.04 -18.78 8.82
CA LEU A 604 17.40 -18.25 8.94
C LEU A 604 18.42 -19.04 8.10
N ARG A 605 18.25 -20.37 7.98
CA ARG A 605 19.17 -21.22 7.19
C ARG A 605 19.00 -21.04 5.68
N GLY A 606 17.79 -20.79 5.18
CA GLY A 606 17.54 -20.60 3.75
C GLY A 606 18.18 -19.34 3.16
N ARG A 607 18.43 -18.29 3.97
CA ARG A 607 19.13 -17.07 3.52
C ARG A 607 20.63 -17.06 3.81
N GLN A 608 21.14 -17.91 4.70
CA GLN A 608 22.59 -18.05 4.96
C GLN A 608 23.30 -18.97 3.94
N SER A 609 22.57 -19.76 3.15
CA SER A 609 23.16 -20.64 2.15
C SER A 609 23.24 -20.01 0.74
N ILE A 610 22.98 -18.71 0.61
CA ILE A 610 23.10 -17.97 -0.64
C ILE A 610 24.10 -16.83 -0.41
N SER A 611 25.36 -17.21 -0.26
CA SER A 611 26.53 -16.35 -0.45
C SER A 611 27.37 -16.91 -1.58
#